data_af0eab2ce4bda42126fa221fb107af5c
#
_entry.id   af0eab2ce4bda42126fa221fb107af5c
#
_cell.length_a   1.000
_cell.length_b   1.000
_cell.length_c   1.000
_cell.angle_alpha   90.00
_cell.angle_beta   90.00
_cell.angle_gamma   90.00
#
_symmetry.space_group_name_H-M   'P 1'
#
loop_
_entity.id
_entity.type
_entity.pdbx_description
1 polymer ?
#
loop_
_entity_poly.entity_id
_entity_poly.type
_entity_poly.pdbx_seq_one_letter_code
_entity_poly.pdbx_strand_id
1 'polypeptide(L)'
;MKILVETSARHIHVTQQDLETLFGPGAELSVKKYLSQPGQFATNERLTLVGPKKSMPNVSILGPVRTATQIEISLTDARSLGLVAPIRESGDVEGSAPCKLIGPCGEVEVKQGVIVAKRHIHTTPEDAEKLGVKDKEIVSVKVDTPERSLTFGDVVVRVSPKFATAMHIDTDESN
;
A
#
# COMPACT_ATOMS: atom_id res chain seq x y z
N MET A 1 -23.26 8.71 -5.66
CA MET A 1 -22.07 9.28 -6.35
C MET A 1 -21.21 8.11 -6.84
N LYS A 2 -20.56 8.22 -8.00
CA LYS A 2 -19.56 7.24 -8.46
C LYS A 2 -18.18 7.70 -8.01
N ILE A 3 -17.34 6.79 -7.57
CA ILE A 3 -15.94 7.06 -7.20
C ILE A 3 -15.00 6.21 -8.04
N LEU A 4 -13.76 6.66 -8.18
CA LEU A 4 -12.71 5.91 -8.84
C LEU A 4 -12.32 4.70 -7.99
N VAL A 5 -12.07 3.56 -8.62
CA VAL A 5 -11.44 2.38 -7.98
C VAL A 5 -10.07 2.20 -8.60
N GLU A 6 -9.05 2.18 -7.77
CA GLU A 6 -7.64 2.08 -8.17
C GLU A 6 -7.02 0.79 -7.64
N THR A 7 -6.21 0.15 -8.47
CA THR A 7 -5.42 -1.01 -8.07
C THR A 7 -4.11 -0.53 -7.46
N SER A 8 -3.90 -0.83 -6.19
CA SER A 8 -2.63 -0.64 -5.49
C SER A 8 -1.80 -1.92 -5.61
N ALA A 9 -0.86 -1.93 -6.55
CA ALA A 9 0.09 -3.03 -6.68
C ALA A 9 1.06 -3.05 -5.50
N ARG A 10 1.78 -4.17 -5.32
CA ARG A 10 2.81 -4.30 -4.27
C ARG A 10 3.78 -3.13 -4.26
N HIS A 11 4.06 -2.61 -3.08
CA HIS A 11 4.97 -1.49 -2.90
C HIS A 11 5.54 -1.43 -1.48
N ILE A 12 6.54 -0.58 -1.31
CA ILE A 12 7.27 -0.40 -0.07
C ILE A 12 7.25 1.07 0.31
N HIS A 13 7.03 1.37 1.58
CA HIS A 13 7.33 2.64 2.20
C HIS A 13 8.55 2.44 3.10
N VAL A 14 9.49 3.36 3.07
CA VAL A 14 10.72 3.29 3.87
C VAL A 14 10.85 4.46 4.82
N THR A 15 11.58 4.25 5.91
CA THR A 15 12.09 5.35 6.73
C THR A 15 13.29 6.00 6.04
N GLN A 16 13.68 7.23 6.43
CA GLN A 16 14.90 7.84 5.92
C GLN A 16 16.15 7.01 6.27
N GLN A 17 16.20 6.44 7.45
CA GLN A 17 17.31 5.59 7.88
C GLN A 17 17.44 4.33 7.02
N ASP A 18 16.34 3.64 6.74
CA ASP A 18 16.35 2.45 5.89
C ASP A 18 16.69 2.82 4.45
N LEU A 19 16.20 3.96 3.95
CA LEU A 19 16.55 4.48 2.63
C LEU A 19 18.05 4.67 2.49
N GLU A 20 18.68 5.30 3.46
CA GLU A 20 20.15 5.51 3.45
C GLU A 20 20.93 4.20 3.57
N THR A 21 20.43 3.25 4.35
CA THR A 21 21.04 1.91 4.43
C THR A 21 20.97 1.19 3.09
N LEU A 22 19.87 1.31 2.37
CA LEU A 22 19.61 0.59 1.11
C LEU A 22 20.25 1.26 -0.11
N PHE A 23 20.38 2.60 -0.12
CA PHE A 23 20.83 3.37 -1.29
C PHE A 23 22.07 4.23 -1.03
N GLY A 24 22.56 4.29 0.20
CA GLY A 24 23.73 5.06 0.61
C GLY A 24 23.40 6.33 1.39
N PRO A 25 24.37 6.88 2.12
CA PRO A 25 24.17 8.08 2.93
C PRO A 25 23.66 9.27 2.12
N GLY A 26 22.66 9.98 2.66
CA GLY A 26 22.05 11.13 1.99
C GLY A 26 21.13 10.78 0.82
N ALA A 27 20.75 9.50 0.67
CA ALA A 27 19.82 9.08 -0.38
C ALA A 27 18.46 9.76 -0.22
N GLU A 28 17.92 10.22 -1.35
CA GLU A 28 16.60 10.80 -1.46
C GLU A 28 15.76 10.04 -2.49
N LEU A 29 14.44 9.99 -2.28
CA LEU A 29 13.52 9.36 -3.23
C LEU A 29 13.28 10.29 -4.43
N SER A 30 13.51 9.78 -5.64
CA SER A 30 13.26 10.52 -6.87
C SER A 30 11.86 10.29 -7.42
N VAL A 31 11.15 11.37 -7.75
CA VAL A 31 9.78 11.29 -8.27
C VAL A 31 9.77 10.73 -9.69
N LYS A 32 9.11 9.61 -9.88
CA LYS A 32 8.80 9.05 -11.20
C LYS A 32 7.42 9.50 -11.70
N LYS A 33 6.41 9.46 -10.83
CA LYS A 33 5.02 9.80 -11.14
C LYS A 33 4.26 10.12 -9.85
N TYR A 34 3.53 11.22 -9.82
CA TYR A 34 2.58 11.51 -8.75
C TYR A 34 1.38 10.55 -8.80
N LEU A 35 0.88 10.17 -7.63
CA LEU A 35 -0.30 9.31 -7.47
C LEU A 35 -1.56 10.17 -7.31
N SER A 36 -2.71 9.51 -7.29
CA SER A 36 -4.01 10.16 -7.06
C SER A 36 -4.11 10.81 -5.67
N GLN A 37 -3.46 10.19 -4.68
CA GLN A 37 -3.45 10.75 -3.32
C GLN A 37 -2.45 11.90 -3.21
N PRO A 38 -2.88 13.08 -2.73
CA PRO A 38 -2.04 14.27 -2.64
C PRO A 38 -0.74 14.01 -1.86
N GLY A 39 0.37 14.47 -2.40
CA GLY A 39 1.69 14.34 -1.78
C GLY A 39 2.35 12.97 -1.92
N GLN A 40 1.65 11.97 -2.46
CA GLN A 40 2.23 10.65 -2.70
C GLN A 40 2.74 10.51 -4.14
N PHE A 41 3.81 9.75 -4.31
CA PHE A 41 4.42 9.51 -5.61
C PHE A 41 5.09 8.14 -5.70
N ALA A 42 5.07 7.55 -6.88
CA ALA A 42 5.91 6.42 -7.22
C ALA A 42 7.33 6.93 -7.52
N THR A 43 8.32 6.16 -7.11
CA THR A 43 9.73 6.55 -7.25
C THR A 43 10.42 5.75 -8.37
N ASN A 44 11.64 6.15 -8.74
CA ASN A 44 12.49 5.35 -9.64
C ASN A 44 13.19 4.21 -8.90
N GLU A 45 13.42 4.38 -7.61
CA GLU A 45 14.10 3.42 -6.74
C GLU A 45 13.30 2.12 -6.63
N ARG A 46 14.04 1.00 -6.63
CA ARG A 46 13.47 -0.36 -6.56
C ARG A 46 14.25 -1.18 -5.55
N LEU A 47 13.54 -2.05 -4.87
CA LEU A 47 14.11 -2.99 -3.92
C LEU A 47 13.78 -4.43 -4.29
N THR A 48 14.56 -5.35 -3.76
CA THR A 48 14.23 -6.76 -3.74
C THR A 48 13.64 -7.09 -2.37
N LEU A 49 12.42 -7.59 -2.36
CA LEU A 49 11.75 -8.13 -1.17
C LEU A 49 12.08 -9.61 -1.04
N VAL A 50 12.62 -10.00 0.09
CA VAL A 50 13.04 -11.39 0.36
C VAL A 50 12.17 -11.99 1.45
N GLY A 51 11.47 -13.04 1.11
CA GLY A 51 10.71 -13.88 2.03
C GLY A 51 11.38 -15.24 2.27
N PRO A 52 10.82 -16.06 3.17
CA PRO A 52 11.39 -17.39 3.49
C PRO A 52 11.50 -18.35 2.31
N LYS A 53 10.60 -18.28 1.34
CA LYS A 53 10.57 -19.21 0.20
C LYS A 53 11.24 -18.67 -1.05
N LYS A 54 11.10 -17.38 -1.32
CA LYS A 54 11.70 -16.75 -2.51
C LYS A 54 11.85 -15.24 -2.35
N SER A 55 12.52 -14.64 -3.34
CA SER A 55 12.68 -13.20 -3.48
C SER A 55 11.79 -12.64 -4.58
N MET A 56 11.44 -11.38 -4.47
CA MET A 56 10.65 -10.63 -5.42
C MET A 56 11.41 -9.34 -5.79
N PRO A 57 12.06 -9.28 -6.94
CA PRO A 57 12.84 -8.12 -7.36
C PRO A 57 11.94 -7.01 -7.91
N ASN A 58 12.52 -5.82 -8.06
CA ASN A 58 11.91 -4.65 -8.70
C ASN A 58 10.63 -4.14 -8.02
N VAL A 59 10.50 -4.32 -6.70
CA VAL A 59 9.36 -3.77 -5.95
C VAL A 59 9.52 -2.26 -5.84
N SER A 60 8.44 -1.55 -6.16
CA SER A 60 8.41 -0.07 -6.15
C SER A 60 8.45 0.48 -4.74
N ILE A 61 9.17 1.59 -4.56
CA ILE A 61 9.01 2.43 -3.38
C ILE A 61 7.98 3.51 -3.68
N LEU A 62 7.12 3.82 -2.72
CA LEU A 62 6.24 4.97 -2.75
C LEU A 62 6.70 6.00 -1.71
N GLY A 63 6.89 7.23 -2.18
CA GLY A 63 7.23 8.37 -1.35
C GLY A 63 6.01 9.17 -0.90
N PRO A 64 6.24 10.05 0.05
CA PRO A 64 7.51 10.36 0.72
C PRO A 64 7.93 9.29 1.74
N VAL A 65 9.13 9.43 2.33
CA VAL A 65 9.57 8.59 3.47
C VAL A 65 8.58 8.67 4.62
N ARG A 66 8.48 7.57 5.40
CA ARG A 66 7.55 7.44 6.52
C ARG A 66 8.30 7.23 7.84
N THR A 67 7.57 7.23 8.93
CA THR A 67 8.10 6.97 10.29
C THR A 67 8.38 5.49 10.55
N ALA A 68 7.79 4.60 9.75
CA ALA A 68 8.02 3.16 9.81
C ALA A 68 8.11 2.57 8.40
N THR A 69 8.99 1.60 8.21
CA THR A 69 9.08 0.83 6.97
C THR A 69 7.92 -0.16 6.91
N GLN A 70 7.19 -0.12 5.79
CA GLN A 70 5.98 -0.91 5.57
C GLN A 70 5.98 -1.47 4.15
N ILE A 71 5.60 -2.71 4.02
CA ILE A 71 5.48 -3.42 2.75
C ILE A 71 4.03 -3.85 2.58
N GLU A 72 3.39 -3.37 1.52
CA GLU A 72 2.04 -3.78 1.15
C GLU A 72 2.11 -4.75 -0.02
N ILE A 73 1.55 -5.94 0.17
CA ILE A 73 1.52 -7.02 -0.82
C ILE A 73 0.13 -7.67 -0.86
N SER A 74 -0.18 -8.39 -1.92
CA SER A 74 -1.40 -9.21 -1.98
C SER A 74 -1.24 -10.53 -1.22
N LEU A 75 -2.34 -11.23 -0.96
CA LEU A 75 -2.31 -12.58 -0.36
C LEU A 75 -1.56 -13.57 -1.24
N THR A 76 -1.68 -13.48 -2.56
CA THR A 76 -0.93 -14.30 -3.52
C THR A 76 0.57 -14.03 -3.44
N ASP A 77 0.98 -12.77 -3.32
CA ASP A 77 2.38 -12.40 -3.11
C ASP A 77 2.92 -12.96 -1.79
N ALA A 78 2.16 -12.78 -0.69
CA ALA A 78 2.52 -13.30 0.63
C ALA A 78 2.74 -14.81 0.60
N ARG A 79 1.80 -15.56 0.02
CA ARG A 79 1.91 -17.03 -0.15
C ARG A 79 3.14 -17.42 -0.95
N SER A 80 3.39 -16.71 -2.03
CA SER A 80 4.53 -16.89 -2.92
C SER A 80 5.87 -16.70 -2.21
N LEU A 81 5.98 -15.66 -1.38
CA LEU A 81 7.15 -15.36 -0.57
C LEU A 81 7.29 -16.30 0.65
N GLY A 82 6.24 -17.02 1.01
CA GLY A 82 6.18 -17.87 2.22
C GLY A 82 5.92 -17.06 3.49
N LEU A 83 5.25 -15.94 3.36
CA LEU A 83 4.88 -15.06 4.46
C LEU A 83 3.41 -15.27 4.88
N VAL A 84 3.13 -15.05 6.15
CA VAL A 84 1.77 -14.93 6.69
C VAL A 84 1.55 -13.46 7.05
N ALA A 85 1.18 -12.67 6.04
CA ALA A 85 0.93 -11.24 6.22
C ALA A 85 -0.50 -11.01 6.70
N PRO A 86 -0.72 -10.29 7.81
CA PRO A 86 -2.07 -9.97 8.28
C PRO A 86 -2.71 -8.89 7.42
N ILE A 87 -4.05 -8.94 7.34
CA ILE A 87 -4.84 -7.87 6.72
C ILE A 87 -4.94 -6.72 7.73
N ARG A 88 -4.41 -5.54 7.37
CA ARG A 88 -4.30 -4.37 8.24
C ARG A 88 -4.62 -3.08 7.46
N GLU A 89 -5.04 -2.05 8.17
CA GLU A 89 -5.01 -0.71 7.59
C GLU A 89 -3.55 -0.25 7.41
N SER A 90 -3.27 0.48 6.34
CA SER A 90 -1.94 1.07 6.11
C SER A 90 -1.54 1.97 7.28
N GLY A 91 -0.37 1.72 7.84
CA GLY A 91 0.15 2.33 9.06
C GLY A 91 0.09 1.43 10.30
N ASP A 92 -0.76 0.41 10.31
CA ASP A 92 -0.85 -0.59 11.39
C ASP A 92 0.05 -1.79 11.08
N VAL A 93 1.31 -1.70 11.54
CA VAL A 93 2.33 -2.73 11.27
C VAL A 93 2.71 -3.54 12.51
N GLU A 94 2.14 -3.26 13.68
CA GLU A 94 2.47 -3.96 14.91
C GLU A 94 2.11 -5.44 14.82
N GLY A 95 3.09 -6.32 15.12
CA GLY A 95 2.93 -7.77 15.03
C GLY A 95 2.70 -8.31 13.62
N SER A 96 2.99 -7.53 12.58
CA SER A 96 2.91 -7.97 11.18
C SER A 96 4.12 -8.82 10.77
N ALA A 97 4.10 -9.37 9.55
CA ALA A 97 5.13 -10.31 9.12
C ALA A 97 6.49 -9.64 8.90
N PRO A 98 7.60 -10.36 9.19
CA PRO A 98 8.96 -9.89 8.90
C PRO A 98 9.33 -10.14 7.44
N CYS A 99 10.35 -9.42 6.96
CA CYS A 99 11.00 -9.68 5.68
C CYS A 99 12.40 -9.09 5.66
N LYS A 100 13.15 -9.35 4.58
CA LYS A 100 14.39 -8.62 4.28
C LYS A 100 14.20 -7.78 3.02
N LEU A 101 14.74 -6.57 3.03
CA LEU A 101 14.84 -5.70 1.87
C LEU A 101 16.30 -5.63 1.42
N ILE A 102 16.53 -5.74 0.11
CA ILE A 102 17.85 -5.59 -0.48
C ILE A 102 17.82 -4.43 -1.49
N GLY A 103 18.71 -3.50 -1.29
CA GLY A 103 18.99 -2.37 -2.17
C GLY A 103 20.38 -2.45 -2.79
N PRO A 104 20.76 -1.47 -3.60
CA PRO A 104 22.06 -1.46 -4.28
C PRO A 104 23.26 -1.29 -3.34
N CYS A 105 23.08 -0.68 -2.17
CA CYS A 105 24.17 -0.37 -1.24
C CYS A 105 24.11 -1.21 0.06
N GLY A 106 23.02 -1.91 0.33
CA GLY A 106 22.90 -2.68 1.56
C GLY A 106 21.57 -3.41 1.68
N GLU A 107 21.36 -3.97 2.86
CA GLU A 107 20.15 -4.70 3.18
C GLU A 107 19.58 -4.28 4.55
N VAL A 108 18.28 -4.45 4.72
CA VAL A 108 17.55 -4.13 5.96
C VAL A 108 16.68 -5.33 6.35
N GLU A 109 16.85 -5.80 7.59
CA GLU A 109 15.95 -6.78 8.20
C GLU A 109 14.76 -6.04 8.83
N VAL A 110 13.58 -6.20 8.23
CA VAL A 110 12.33 -5.64 8.73
C VAL A 110 11.68 -6.68 9.64
N LYS A 111 11.76 -6.48 10.94
CA LYS A 111 11.22 -7.42 11.95
C LYS A 111 9.70 -7.52 11.92
N GLN A 112 9.03 -6.42 11.57
CA GLN A 112 7.59 -6.29 11.34
C GLN A 112 7.36 -5.16 10.33
N GLY A 113 6.43 -5.33 9.41
CA GLY A 113 6.19 -4.33 8.37
C GLY A 113 5.41 -4.86 7.17
N VAL A 114 5.34 -6.19 6.98
CA VAL A 114 4.62 -6.75 5.83
C VAL A 114 3.16 -6.97 6.17
N ILE A 115 2.29 -6.33 5.43
CA ILE A 115 0.83 -6.41 5.56
C ILE A 115 0.16 -6.66 4.21
N VAL A 116 -1.05 -7.16 4.26
CA VAL A 116 -2.02 -7.04 3.16
C VAL A 116 -2.91 -5.85 3.50
N ALA A 117 -2.88 -4.81 2.67
CA ALA A 117 -3.65 -3.60 2.95
C ALA A 117 -5.15 -3.90 2.88
N LYS A 118 -5.87 -3.55 3.94
CA LYS A 118 -7.32 -3.63 3.96
C LYS A 118 -7.89 -2.71 2.89
N ARG A 119 -8.81 -3.22 2.05
CA ARG A 119 -9.47 -2.39 1.03
C ARG A 119 -10.17 -1.21 1.68
N HIS A 120 -10.03 -0.04 1.08
CA HIS A 120 -10.49 1.19 1.71
C HIS A 120 -10.85 2.28 0.70
N ILE A 121 -11.68 3.20 1.15
CA ILE A 121 -11.96 4.44 0.44
C ILE A 121 -11.22 5.56 1.18
N HIS A 122 -10.35 6.28 0.48
CA HIS A 122 -9.95 7.62 0.91
C HIS A 122 -11.02 8.61 0.47
N THR A 123 -11.42 9.53 1.32
CA THR A 123 -12.38 10.59 0.95
C THR A 123 -12.16 11.85 1.76
N THR A 124 -12.57 12.99 1.20
CA THR A 124 -12.60 14.26 1.92
C THR A 124 -13.85 14.33 2.82
N PRO A 125 -13.88 15.20 3.84
CA PRO A 125 -15.10 15.42 4.64
C PRO A 125 -16.32 15.80 3.78
N GLU A 126 -16.13 16.67 2.77
CA GLU A 126 -17.18 17.10 1.86
C GLU A 126 -17.75 15.95 1.03
N ASP A 127 -16.90 15.11 0.47
CA ASP A 127 -17.35 13.97 -0.32
C ASP A 127 -17.92 12.84 0.55
N ALA A 128 -17.43 12.67 1.79
CA ALA A 128 -18.01 11.74 2.75
C ALA A 128 -19.47 12.11 3.08
N GLU A 129 -19.76 13.40 3.25
CA GLU A 129 -21.12 13.90 3.44
C GLU A 129 -22.01 13.60 2.22
N LYS A 130 -21.52 13.86 1.00
CA LYS A 130 -22.24 13.55 -0.25
C LYS A 130 -22.50 12.04 -0.43
N LEU A 131 -21.57 11.21 0.02
CA LEU A 131 -21.68 9.76 -0.01
C LEU A 131 -22.56 9.21 1.12
N GLY A 132 -22.80 9.99 2.16
CA GLY A 132 -23.55 9.58 3.36
C GLY A 132 -22.77 8.60 4.24
N VAL A 133 -21.44 8.70 4.28
CA VAL A 133 -20.56 7.80 5.02
C VAL A 133 -19.71 8.56 6.05
N LYS A 134 -19.19 7.84 7.04
CA LYS A 134 -18.36 8.38 8.13
C LYS A 134 -16.98 7.75 8.17
N ASP A 135 -16.06 8.43 8.84
CA ASP A 135 -14.73 7.86 9.10
C ASP A 135 -14.83 6.53 9.85
N LYS A 136 -14.04 5.54 9.41
CA LYS A 136 -14.02 4.17 9.94
C LYS A 136 -15.30 3.35 9.73
N GLU A 137 -16.25 3.88 8.99
CA GLU A 137 -17.43 3.09 8.60
C GLU A 137 -17.02 1.96 7.65
N ILE A 138 -17.66 0.80 7.81
CA ILE A 138 -17.49 -0.34 6.91
C ILE A 138 -18.65 -0.35 5.92
N VAL A 139 -18.34 -0.29 4.65
CA VAL A 139 -19.33 -0.21 3.57
C VAL A 139 -19.13 -1.31 2.53
N SER A 140 -20.16 -1.48 1.69
CA SER A 140 -20.06 -2.30 0.47
C SER A 140 -20.00 -1.40 -0.76
N VAL A 141 -19.11 -1.74 -1.71
CA VAL A 141 -18.93 -1.00 -2.95
C VAL A 141 -19.24 -1.90 -4.14
N LYS A 142 -20.25 -1.51 -4.90
CA LYS A 142 -20.62 -2.18 -6.15
C LYS A 142 -19.76 -1.65 -7.29
N VAL A 143 -19.12 -2.55 -8.02
CA VAL A 143 -18.38 -2.26 -9.25
C VAL A 143 -19.14 -2.87 -10.42
N ASP A 144 -19.69 -2.00 -11.26
CA ASP A 144 -20.43 -2.40 -12.44
C ASP A 144 -19.50 -2.45 -13.64
N THR A 145 -19.36 -3.64 -14.22
CA THR A 145 -18.63 -3.88 -15.46
C THR A 145 -19.52 -4.64 -16.45
N PRO A 146 -19.19 -4.66 -17.77
CA PRO A 146 -20.04 -5.35 -18.76
C PRO A 146 -20.25 -6.84 -18.50
N GLU A 147 -19.24 -7.55 -17.94
CA GLU A 147 -19.27 -9.01 -17.84
C GLU A 147 -18.94 -9.57 -16.46
N ARG A 148 -18.24 -8.81 -15.62
CA ARG A 148 -17.72 -9.28 -14.34
C ARG A 148 -18.01 -8.29 -13.20
N SER A 149 -19.26 -7.81 -13.11
CA SER A 149 -19.69 -6.97 -12.01
C SER A 149 -19.59 -7.73 -10.68
N LEU A 150 -19.17 -7.03 -9.63
CA LEU A 150 -19.05 -7.58 -8.30
C LEU A 150 -19.33 -6.52 -7.23
N THR A 151 -19.49 -6.96 -6.00
CA THR A 151 -19.62 -6.08 -4.84
C THR A 151 -18.53 -6.44 -3.83
N PHE A 152 -17.66 -5.49 -3.51
CA PHE A 152 -16.72 -5.61 -2.41
C PHE A 152 -17.42 -5.30 -1.10
N GLY A 153 -17.39 -6.23 -0.16
CA GLY A 153 -17.72 -5.99 1.25
C GLY A 153 -16.50 -5.51 2.05
N ASP A 154 -16.69 -5.23 3.32
CA ASP A 154 -15.62 -4.90 4.28
C ASP A 154 -14.70 -3.74 3.85
N VAL A 155 -15.22 -2.78 3.12
CA VAL A 155 -14.47 -1.61 2.66
C VAL A 155 -14.45 -0.56 3.75
N VAL A 156 -13.27 -0.21 4.26
CA VAL A 156 -13.12 0.81 5.32
C VAL A 156 -13.12 2.20 4.71
N VAL A 157 -13.94 3.08 5.23
CA VAL A 157 -13.93 4.51 4.88
C VAL A 157 -12.88 5.23 5.73
N ARG A 158 -12.03 6.02 5.10
CA ARG A 158 -11.02 6.86 5.74
C ARG A 158 -11.23 8.31 5.31
N VAL A 159 -11.60 9.16 6.26
CA VAL A 159 -11.93 10.57 5.97
C VAL A 159 -10.80 11.49 6.43
N SER A 160 -10.32 12.32 5.52
CA SER A 160 -9.33 13.35 5.83
C SER A 160 -9.38 14.49 4.80
N PRO A 161 -9.19 15.75 5.20
CA PRO A 161 -9.08 16.86 4.25
C PRO A 161 -7.82 16.78 3.36
N LYS A 162 -6.89 15.89 3.70
CA LYS A 162 -5.65 15.66 2.93
C LYS A 162 -5.81 14.59 1.84
N PHE A 163 -6.95 13.92 1.75
CA PHE A 163 -7.18 12.85 0.78
C PHE A 163 -7.82 13.36 -0.51
N ALA A 164 -7.72 12.54 -1.55
CA ALA A 164 -8.57 12.60 -2.73
C ALA A 164 -9.50 11.36 -2.71
N THR A 165 -10.76 11.55 -3.17
CA THR A 165 -11.76 10.49 -3.08
C THR A 165 -11.50 9.40 -4.10
N ALA A 166 -11.09 8.22 -3.63
CA ALA A 166 -10.87 7.01 -4.41
C ALA A 166 -10.90 5.76 -3.51
N MET A 167 -11.34 4.64 -4.07
CA MET A 167 -11.23 3.32 -3.43
C MET A 167 -9.94 2.65 -3.88
N HIS A 168 -9.25 2.00 -2.95
CA HIS A 168 -8.02 1.25 -3.21
C HIS A 168 -8.22 -0.23 -2.90
N ILE A 169 -7.85 -1.07 -3.85
CA ILE A 169 -7.85 -2.53 -3.77
C ILE A 169 -6.50 -3.06 -4.23
N ASP A 170 -6.13 -4.27 -3.84
CA ASP A 170 -4.89 -4.88 -4.30
C ASP A 170 -5.02 -5.59 -5.65
N THR A 171 -3.93 -6.22 -6.11
CA THR A 171 -3.91 -6.92 -7.41
C THR A 171 -4.75 -8.20 -7.43
N ASP A 172 -4.88 -8.91 -6.31
CA ASP A 172 -5.75 -10.10 -6.24
C ASP A 172 -7.23 -9.70 -6.32
N GLU A 173 -7.59 -8.59 -5.69
CA GLU A 173 -8.94 -8.06 -5.67
C GLU A 173 -9.35 -7.43 -7.02
N SER A 174 -8.40 -6.88 -7.77
CA SER A 174 -8.67 -6.26 -9.07
C SER A 174 -8.79 -7.27 -10.21
N ASN A 175 -8.28 -8.48 -10.05
CA ASN A 175 -8.37 -9.58 -11.03
C ASN A 175 -9.69 -10.35 -10.90
#